data_e4e14190e782de0a90702f67aba8e22a
#
_entry.id   e4e14190e782de0a90702f67aba8e22a
#
_cell.length_a   1.000
_cell.length_b   1.000
_cell.length_c   1.000
_cell.angle_alpha   90.00
_cell.angle_beta   90.00
_cell.angle_gamma   90.00
#
_symmetry.space_group_name_H-M   'P 1'
#
loop_
_entity.id
_entity.type
_entity.pdbx_description
1 polymer ?
#
loop_
_entity_poly.entity_id
_entity_poly.type
_entity_poly.pdbx_seq_one_letter_code
_entity_poly.pdbx_strand_id
1 'polypeptide(L)'
;MSSKAFEGSLAPFPSAEKLSYDIEWRLIYAGSALLSLAPKPGDPRKWDSQLRVESGGLVSKLYTLQDTYNVGMDEGFCPALTQLDAVEGKRHRNTKVVYDHARGKASYLERDLNKNAVIKSSEVEIPTCALDIVAGLYKLRMDKLEPGQSKQVAMSDGKKSANVRVEAQGREQVKIKAGTFETIRYEVFVFNGVLFSRKADLFVWLTDDAHRLPVQIRARMSFPIGMITFELTKDEHP
;
A
#
# COMPACT_ATOMS: atom_id res chain seq x y z
N MET A 1 46.03 -7.51 0.68
CA MET A 1 45.02 -6.79 -0.17
C MET A 1 43.69 -7.47 0.06
N SER A 2 42.88 -6.86 0.92
CA SER A 2 41.63 -7.45 1.37
C SER A 2 40.50 -6.94 0.45
N SER A 3 39.93 -7.86 -0.31
CA SER A 3 38.74 -7.61 -1.14
C SER A 3 37.55 -7.41 -0.20
N LYS A 4 37.09 -6.16 -0.04
CA LYS A 4 35.79 -5.88 0.55
C LYS A 4 34.72 -6.37 -0.43
N ALA A 5 34.10 -7.48 -0.10
CA ALA A 5 32.86 -7.90 -0.73
C ALA A 5 31.82 -6.80 -0.53
N PHE A 6 31.28 -6.28 -1.61
CA PHE A 6 30.15 -5.39 -1.64
C PHE A 6 28.93 -6.23 -1.23
N GLU A 7 28.55 -6.19 0.05
CA GLU A 7 27.26 -6.70 0.49
C GLU A 7 26.19 -5.76 -0.06
N GLY A 8 25.79 -6.00 -1.29
CA GLY A 8 24.59 -5.43 -1.87
C GLY A 8 23.39 -5.93 -1.08
N SER A 9 22.73 -5.06 -0.33
CA SER A 9 21.40 -5.34 0.22
C SER A 9 20.48 -5.68 -0.96
N LEU A 10 20.29 -6.97 -1.22
CA LEU A 10 19.28 -7.43 -2.17
C LEU A 10 17.92 -6.97 -1.63
N ALA A 11 17.21 -6.19 -2.43
CA ALA A 11 15.81 -5.90 -2.14
C ALA A 11 15.06 -7.24 -1.93
N PRO A 12 14.14 -7.36 -0.95
CA PRO A 12 13.49 -8.62 -0.62
C PRO A 12 12.48 -9.09 -1.67
N PHE A 13 12.43 -8.44 -2.82
CA PHE A 13 11.53 -8.80 -3.91
C PHE A 13 12.30 -8.91 -5.23
N PRO A 14 11.80 -9.75 -6.14
CA PRO A 14 12.38 -9.96 -7.46
C PRO A 14 12.29 -8.70 -8.33
N SER A 15 12.90 -8.75 -9.51
CA SER A 15 12.89 -7.63 -10.46
C SER A 15 11.50 -7.18 -10.90
N ALA A 16 10.50 -8.07 -10.79
CA ALA A 16 9.08 -7.78 -10.98
C ALA A 16 8.25 -8.77 -10.16
N GLU A 17 7.07 -8.35 -9.69
CA GLU A 17 6.13 -9.24 -9.00
C GLU A 17 4.68 -8.86 -9.29
N LYS A 18 3.78 -9.84 -9.13
CA LYS A 18 2.33 -9.65 -9.13
C LYS A 18 1.72 -10.46 -8.00
N LEU A 19 1.03 -9.79 -7.10
CA LEU A 19 0.36 -10.38 -5.96
C LEU A 19 -1.14 -10.22 -6.13
N SER A 20 -1.85 -11.36 -6.25
CA SER A 20 -3.30 -11.40 -6.38
C SER A 20 -3.96 -11.69 -5.04
N TYR A 21 -5.04 -10.99 -4.73
CA TYR A 21 -5.76 -11.12 -3.47
C TYR A 21 -7.25 -11.33 -3.70
N ASP A 22 -7.87 -12.19 -2.90
CA ASP A 22 -9.31 -12.13 -2.63
C ASP A 22 -9.56 -11.07 -1.55
N ILE A 23 -10.66 -10.33 -1.71
CA ILE A 23 -11.12 -9.38 -0.70
C ILE A 23 -12.37 -9.93 -0.04
N GLU A 24 -12.36 -9.97 1.27
CA GLU A 24 -13.51 -10.32 2.09
C GLU A 24 -14.00 -9.11 2.87
N TRP A 25 -15.32 -8.96 2.90
CA TRP A 25 -16.03 -8.05 3.78
C TRP A 25 -16.88 -8.84 4.76
N ARG A 26 -16.52 -8.80 6.05
CA ARG A 26 -17.22 -9.59 7.10
C ARG A 26 -17.33 -11.07 6.75
N LEU A 27 -16.24 -11.68 6.26
CA LEU A 27 -16.14 -13.09 5.83
C LEU A 27 -16.93 -13.43 4.55
N ILE A 28 -17.45 -12.46 3.84
CA ILE A 28 -18.12 -12.66 2.54
C ILE A 28 -17.19 -12.16 1.45
N TYR A 29 -17.00 -12.97 0.39
CA TYR A 29 -16.24 -12.51 -0.78
C TYR A 29 -16.82 -11.21 -1.35
N ALA A 30 -16.00 -10.19 -1.41
CA ALA A 30 -16.38 -8.84 -1.78
C ALA A 30 -15.69 -8.34 -3.04
N GLY A 31 -14.65 -9.02 -3.50
CA GLY A 31 -13.90 -8.60 -4.69
C GLY A 31 -12.51 -9.16 -4.74
N SER A 32 -11.68 -8.55 -5.58
CA SER A 32 -10.27 -8.92 -5.76
C SER A 32 -9.38 -7.69 -5.80
N ALA A 33 -8.10 -7.91 -5.51
CA ALA A 33 -7.06 -6.92 -5.75
C ALA A 33 -5.87 -7.55 -6.46
N LEU A 34 -5.19 -6.74 -7.28
CA LEU A 34 -3.92 -7.07 -7.92
C LEU A 34 -2.92 -5.97 -7.62
N LEU A 35 -1.87 -6.32 -6.88
CA LEU A 35 -0.72 -5.45 -6.65
C LEU A 35 0.42 -5.91 -7.54
N SER A 36 0.95 -5.02 -8.37
CA SER A 36 2.11 -5.29 -9.23
C SER A 36 3.24 -4.30 -8.94
N LEU A 37 4.47 -4.77 -9.08
CA LEU A 37 5.69 -3.98 -9.02
C LEU A 37 6.56 -4.36 -10.23
N ALA A 38 7.14 -3.37 -10.90
CA ALA A 38 8.12 -3.60 -11.96
C ALA A 38 9.13 -2.45 -12.03
N PRO A 39 10.34 -2.70 -12.53
CA PRO A 39 11.25 -1.63 -12.90
C PRO A 39 10.60 -0.72 -13.94
N LYS A 40 10.82 0.59 -13.80
CA LYS A 40 10.26 1.57 -14.72
C LYS A 40 10.87 1.41 -16.12
N PRO A 41 10.07 1.33 -17.18
CA PRO A 41 10.58 1.31 -18.55
C PRO A 41 11.49 2.51 -18.84
N GLY A 42 12.72 2.22 -19.31
CA GLY A 42 13.71 3.25 -19.62
C GLY A 42 14.55 3.77 -18.44
N ASP A 43 14.20 3.45 -17.19
CA ASP A 43 15.03 3.74 -16.01
C ASP A 43 14.90 2.63 -14.96
N PRO A 44 15.69 1.56 -15.06
CA PRO A 44 15.56 0.37 -14.19
C PRO A 44 15.91 0.61 -12.72
N ARG A 45 16.42 1.80 -12.35
CA ARG A 45 16.63 2.19 -10.96
C ARG A 45 15.36 2.71 -10.31
N LYS A 46 14.32 3.00 -11.10
CA LYS A 46 13.01 3.44 -10.62
C LYS A 46 12.01 2.31 -10.70
N TRP A 47 10.95 2.43 -9.93
CA TRP A 47 9.92 1.43 -9.80
C TRP A 47 8.55 2.02 -10.14
N ASP A 48 7.77 1.26 -10.86
CA ASP A 48 6.34 1.52 -11.06
C ASP A 48 5.56 0.41 -10.37
N SER A 49 4.59 0.81 -9.54
CA SER A 49 3.66 -0.10 -8.89
C SER A 49 2.23 0.27 -9.24
N GLN A 50 1.37 -0.74 -9.40
CA GLN A 50 -0.06 -0.56 -9.61
C GLN A 50 -0.84 -1.47 -8.67
N LEU A 51 -1.79 -0.88 -7.94
CA LEU A 51 -2.79 -1.60 -7.18
C LEU A 51 -4.14 -1.41 -7.86
N ARG A 52 -4.74 -2.50 -8.33
CA ARG A 52 -6.13 -2.53 -8.81
C ARG A 52 -6.99 -3.19 -7.76
N VAL A 53 -8.16 -2.61 -7.50
CA VAL A 53 -9.16 -3.14 -6.57
C VAL A 53 -10.50 -3.13 -7.27
N GLU A 54 -11.17 -4.28 -7.29
CA GLU A 54 -12.48 -4.42 -7.93
C GLU A 54 -13.46 -5.13 -7.00
N SER A 55 -14.68 -4.60 -6.90
CA SER A 55 -15.76 -5.30 -6.19
C SER A 55 -16.20 -6.54 -6.96
N GLY A 56 -16.56 -7.60 -6.24
CA GLY A 56 -16.98 -8.88 -6.82
C GLY A 56 -18.15 -9.53 -6.08
N GLY A 57 -18.63 -10.65 -6.60
CA GLY A 57 -19.70 -11.44 -5.99
C GLY A 57 -21.00 -10.65 -5.79
N LEU A 58 -21.64 -10.84 -4.63
CA LEU A 58 -22.88 -10.12 -4.29
C LEU A 58 -22.64 -8.63 -4.03
N VAL A 59 -21.45 -8.27 -3.57
CA VAL A 59 -21.12 -6.86 -3.25
C VAL A 59 -21.13 -6.01 -4.51
N SER A 60 -20.63 -6.51 -5.64
CA SER A 60 -20.64 -5.76 -6.92
C SER A 60 -22.02 -5.42 -7.44
N LYS A 61 -23.05 -6.20 -7.06
CA LYS A 61 -24.46 -5.90 -7.40
C LYS A 61 -25.02 -4.75 -6.58
N LEU A 62 -24.47 -4.51 -5.38
CA LEU A 62 -24.91 -3.45 -4.47
C LEU A 62 -24.08 -2.19 -4.65
N TYR A 63 -22.79 -2.35 -4.90
CA TYR A 63 -21.85 -1.25 -5.01
C TYR A 63 -20.69 -1.61 -5.94
N THR A 64 -20.58 -0.88 -7.05
CA THR A 64 -19.44 -1.02 -7.96
C THR A 64 -18.25 -0.27 -7.38
N LEU A 65 -17.12 -0.95 -7.29
CA LEU A 65 -15.82 -0.37 -6.97
C LEU A 65 -14.81 -0.87 -7.98
N GLN A 66 -14.16 0.05 -8.68
CA GLN A 66 -13.08 -0.21 -9.63
C GLN A 66 -12.05 0.89 -9.48
N ASP A 67 -11.03 0.61 -8.68
CA ASP A 67 -10.00 1.59 -8.37
C ASP A 67 -8.66 1.13 -8.94
N THR A 68 -7.96 2.04 -9.60
CA THR A 68 -6.59 1.81 -10.08
C THR A 68 -5.69 2.87 -9.47
N TYR A 69 -4.77 2.43 -8.62
CA TYR A 69 -3.79 3.28 -7.95
C TYR A 69 -2.40 3.00 -8.50
N ASN A 70 -1.80 3.99 -9.16
CA ASN A 70 -0.47 3.90 -9.75
C ASN A 70 0.52 4.72 -8.92
N VAL A 71 1.71 4.19 -8.71
CA VAL A 71 2.79 4.82 -7.95
C VAL A 71 4.10 4.71 -8.73
N GLY A 72 4.69 5.85 -9.06
CA GLY A 72 6.07 5.92 -9.55
C GLY A 72 7.01 6.24 -8.40
N MET A 73 8.01 5.41 -8.18
CA MET A 73 8.97 5.50 -7.06
C MET A 73 10.41 5.57 -7.57
N ASP A 74 11.28 6.16 -6.76
CA ASP A 74 12.72 6.12 -7.00
C ASP A 74 13.36 4.79 -6.56
N GLU A 75 14.69 4.68 -6.63
CA GLU A 75 15.44 3.49 -6.21
C GLU A 75 15.31 3.17 -4.71
N GLY A 76 15.00 4.18 -3.89
CA GLY A 76 14.75 4.07 -2.45
C GLY A 76 13.29 3.79 -2.10
N PHE A 77 12.41 3.56 -3.11
CA PHE A 77 10.97 3.43 -2.95
C PHE A 77 10.29 4.69 -2.41
N CYS A 78 10.90 5.87 -2.58
CA CYS A 78 10.24 7.13 -2.28
C CYS A 78 9.32 7.51 -3.44
N PRO A 79 8.01 7.77 -3.21
CA PRO A 79 7.09 8.10 -4.29
C PRO A 79 7.42 9.46 -4.89
N ALA A 80 7.46 9.55 -6.21
CA ALA A 80 7.54 10.80 -6.95
C ALA A 80 6.15 11.24 -7.44
N LEU A 81 5.30 10.27 -7.77
CA LEU A 81 3.96 10.50 -8.29
C LEU A 81 3.04 9.38 -7.83
N THR A 82 1.84 9.73 -7.36
CA THR A 82 0.73 8.80 -7.23
C THR A 82 -0.46 9.28 -8.03
N GLN A 83 -1.22 8.33 -8.57
CA GLN A 83 -2.44 8.61 -9.32
C GLN A 83 -3.47 7.54 -9.04
N LEU A 84 -4.62 7.96 -8.51
CA LEU A 84 -5.78 7.12 -8.28
C LEU A 84 -6.86 7.47 -9.29
N ASP A 85 -7.30 6.49 -10.06
CA ASP A 85 -8.54 6.53 -10.82
C ASP A 85 -9.56 5.66 -10.08
N ALA A 86 -10.62 6.28 -9.55
CA ALA A 86 -11.57 5.65 -8.66
C ALA A 86 -13.00 5.73 -9.22
N VAL A 87 -13.58 4.55 -9.51
CA VAL A 87 -14.98 4.40 -9.85
C VAL A 87 -15.71 3.75 -8.68
N GLU A 88 -16.45 4.55 -7.94
CA GLU A 88 -17.15 4.18 -6.71
C GLU A 88 -18.66 4.43 -6.85
N GLY A 89 -19.43 3.41 -7.17
CA GLY A 89 -20.85 3.54 -7.51
C GLY A 89 -21.04 4.45 -8.72
N LYS A 90 -21.66 5.62 -8.51
CA LYS A 90 -21.88 6.62 -9.58
C LYS A 90 -20.76 7.68 -9.64
N ARG A 91 -19.77 7.62 -8.78
CA ARG A 91 -18.68 8.60 -8.73
C ARG A 91 -17.52 8.12 -9.55
N HIS A 92 -16.96 8.98 -10.39
CA HIS A 92 -15.71 8.73 -11.09
C HIS A 92 -14.77 9.89 -10.78
N ARG A 93 -13.67 9.60 -10.06
CA ARG A 93 -12.72 10.60 -9.61
C ARG A 93 -11.31 10.23 -10.01
N ASN A 94 -10.53 11.22 -10.33
CA ASN A 94 -9.09 11.10 -10.51
C ASN A 94 -8.39 11.96 -9.46
N THR A 95 -7.45 11.33 -8.73
CA THR A 95 -6.60 12.01 -7.75
C THR A 95 -5.16 11.87 -8.17
N LYS A 96 -4.42 12.96 -8.19
CA LYS A 96 -3.00 13.00 -8.48
C LYS A 96 -2.25 13.66 -7.33
N VAL A 97 -1.16 13.04 -6.87
CA VAL A 97 -0.22 13.65 -5.92
C VAL A 97 1.17 13.63 -6.50
N VAL A 98 1.82 14.78 -6.57
CA VAL A 98 3.22 14.92 -6.97
C VAL A 98 4.04 15.21 -5.72
N TYR A 99 5.06 14.41 -5.47
CA TYR A 99 5.97 14.55 -4.33
C TYR A 99 7.27 15.20 -4.79
N ASP A 100 7.49 16.44 -4.41
CA ASP A 100 8.74 17.17 -4.63
C ASP A 100 9.59 17.12 -3.37
N HIS A 101 10.38 16.06 -3.26
CA HIS A 101 11.22 15.82 -2.08
C HIS A 101 12.33 16.87 -1.95
N ALA A 102 12.78 17.47 -3.05
CA ALA A 102 13.80 18.53 -3.03
C ALA A 102 13.25 19.82 -2.41
N ARG A 103 11.98 20.14 -2.69
CA ARG A 103 11.30 21.30 -2.11
C ARG A 103 10.60 20.99 -0.78
N GLY A 104 10.53 19.72 -0.39
CA GLY A 104 9.81 19.28 0.80
C GLY A 104 8.29 19.48 0.70
N LYS A 105 7.71 19.29 -0.49
CA LYS A 105 6.30 19.57 -0.74
C LYS A 105 5.60 18.47 -1.53
N ALA A 106 4.32 18.24 -1.22
CA ALA A 106 3.43 17.41 -2.02
C ALA A 106 2.25 18.25 -2.53
N SER A 107 1.99 18.15 -3.84
CA SER A 107 0.89 18.84 -4.51
C SER A 107 -0.22 17.85 -4.81
N TYR A 108 -1.42 18.09 -4.28
CA TYR A 108 -2.62 17.28 -4.43
C TYR A 108 -3.61 17.92 -5.39
N LEU A 109 -4.15 17.11 -6.31
CA LEU A 109 -5.22 17.51 -7.21
C LEU A 109 -6.25 16.38 -7.31
N GLU A 110 -7.52 16.69 -7.01
CA GLU A 110 -8.67 15.78 -7.17
C GLU A 110 -9.66 16.38 -8.17
N ARG A 111 -10.11 15.54 -9.12
CA ARG A 111 -11.08 15.90 -10.14
C ARG A 111 -12.29 14.95 -10.11
N ASP A 112 -13.48 15.51 -10.32
CA ASP A 112 -14.69 14.76 -10.68
C ASP A 112 -14.71 14.61 -12.21
N LEU A 113 -14.54 13.37 -12.70
CA LEU A 113 -14.49 13.09 -14.14
C LEU A 113 -15.89 13.13 -14.77
N ASN A 114 -16.95 12.85 -14.01
CA ASN A 114 -18.31 12.94 -14.50
C ASN A 114 -18.71 14.40 -14.79
N LYS A 115 -18.23 15.34 -13.96
CA LYS A 115 -18.53 16.77 -14.08
C LYS A 115 -17.42 17.56 -14.76
N ASN A 116 -16.29 16.93 -15.07
CA ASN A 116 -15.06 17.56 -15.58
C ASN A 116 -14.64 18.79 -14.73
N ALA A 117 -14.70 18.65 -13.41
CA ALA A 117 -14.47 19.74 -12.47
C ALA A 117 -13.38 19.38 -11.45
N VAL A 118 -12.62 20.39 -11.02
CA VAL A 118 -11.69 20.25 -9.90
C VAL A 118 -12.51 20.25 -8.60
N ILE A 119 -12.34 19.19 -7.79
CA ILE A 119 -12.96 19.08 -6.46
C ILE A 119 -12.08 19.77 -5.43
N LYS A 120 -10.77 19.48 -5.48
CA LYS A 120 -9.79 19.97 -4.51
C LYS A 120 -8.41 20.10 -5.14
N SER A 121 -7.71 21.16 -4.76
CA SER A 121 -6.28 21.36 -5.00
C SER A 121 -5.65 21.88 -3.71
N SER A 122 -4.51 21.32 -3.32
CA SER A 122 -3.78 21.77 -2.13
C SER A 122 -2.30 21.41 -2.24
N GLU A 123 -1.46 22.08 -1.44
CA GLU A 123 -0.07 21.76 -1.24
C GLU A 123 0.18 21.57 0.26
N VAL A 124 0.99 20.59 0.63
CA VAL A 124 1.37 20.29 2.00
C VAL A 124 2.88 20.10 2.10
N GLU A 125 3.44 20.51 3.21
CA GLU A 125 4.84 20.22 3.54
C GLU A 125 5.01 18.74 3.86
N ILE A 126 6.07 18.14 3.32
CA ILE A 126 6.43 16.74 3.53
C ILE A 126 7.90 16.63 3.94
N PRO A 127 8.23 15.69 4.84
CA PRO A 127 9.63 15.31 5.08
C PRO A 127 10.22 14.61 3.85
N THR A 128 11.54 14.50 3.84
CA THR A 128 12.26 13.72 2.83
C THR A 128 11.73 12.28 2.81
N CYS A 129 11.40 11.79 1.61
CA CYS A 129 10.85 10.44 1.41
C CYS A 129 9.55 10.17 2.23
N ALA A 130 8.60 11.12 2.23
CA ALA A 130 7.27 10.84 2.72
C ALA A 130 6.59 9.79 1.83
N LEU A 131 6.18 8.67 2.41
CA LEU A 131 5.63 7.52 1.69
C LEU A 131 4.11 7.66 1.50
N ASP A 132 3.59 7.13 0.41
CA ASP A 132 2.17 6.77 0.29
C ASP A 132 1.92 5.37 0.86
N ILE A 133 0.68 4.89 0.77
CA ILE A 133 0.29 3.61 1.37
C ILE A 133 0.95 2.40 0.66
N VAL A 134 1.16 2.47 -0.66
CA VAL A 134 1.78 1.38 -1.44
C VAL A 134 3.29 1.38 -1.25
N ALA A 135 3.95 2.53 -1.37
CA ALA A 135 5.37 2.68 -1.06
C ALA A 135 5.66 2.28 0.40
N GLY A 136 4.75 2.62 1.33
CA GLY A 136 4.81 2.22 2.72
C GLY A 136 4.81 0.71 2.92
N LEU A 137 3.98 -0.02 2.15
CA LEU A 137 3.97 -1.48 2.18
C LEU A 137 5.30 -2.07 1.69
N TYR A 138 5.87 -1.57 0.59
CA TYR A 138 7.17 -2.04 0.10
C TYR A 138 8.31 -1.71 1.07
N LYS A 139 8.31 -0.51 1.67
CA LYS A 139 9.29 -0.15 2.71
C LYS A 139 9.18 -1.04 3.94
N LEU A 140 7.95 -1.39 4.36
CA LEU A 140 7.73 -2.32 5.47
C LEU A 140 8.31 -3.71 5.17
N ARG A 141 8.22 -4.19 3.93
CA ARG A 141 8.82 -5.46 3.49
C ARG A 141 10.35 -5.42 3.52
N MET A 142 10.96 -4.25 3.34
CA MET A 142 12.42 -4.06 3.43
C MET A 142 12.91 -3.96 4.88
N ASP A 143 12.04 -3.58 5.80
CA ASP A 143 12.38 -3.41 7.20
C ASP A 143 12.32 -4.74 7.96
N LYS A 144 13.35 -5.01 8.76
CA LYS A 144 13.42 -6.21 9.60
C LYS A 144 13.09 -5.84 11.05
N LEU A 145 11.84 -5.46 11.31
CA LEU A 145 11.37 -5.26 12.68
C LEU A 145 11.04 -6.60 13.32
N GLU A 146 11.69 -6.89 14.43
CA GLU A 146 11.39 -8.05 15.27
C GLU A 146 10.18 -7.77 16.18
N PRO A 147 9.42 -8.79 16.58
CA PRO A 147 8.32 -8.65 17.51
C PRO A 147 8.67 -7.81 18.74
N GLY A 148 7.82 -6.84 19.08
CA GLY A 148 8.02 -5.85 20.13
C GLY A 148 8.77 -4.60 19.68
N GLN A 149 9.33 -4.57 18.49
CA GLN A 149 9.96 -3.37 17.94
C GLN A 149 8.95 -2.50 17.20
N SER A 150 9.20 -1.20 17.19
CA SER A 150 8.41 -0.23 16.43
C SER A 150 9.31 0.84 15.82
N LYS A 151 8.80 1.48 14.75
CA LYS A 151 9.44 2.64 14.13
C LYS A 151 8.43 3.68 13.70
N GLN A 152 8.88 4.90 13.48
CA GLN A 152 8.12 5.98 12.87
C GLN A 152 8.46 6.07 11.38
N VAL A 153 7.44 6.20 10.56
CA VAL A 153 7.55 6.32 9.10
C VAL A 153 6.84 7.59 8.66
N ALA A 154 7.53 8.46 7.95
CA ALA A 154 6.92 9.65 7.38
C ALA A 154 5.99 9.25 6.22
N MET A 155 4.72 9.63 6.29
CA MET A 155 3.72 9.34 5.27
C MET A 155 2.92 10.57 4.88
N SER A 156 2.46 10.61 3.63
CA SER A 156 1.57 11.68 3.14
C SER A 156 0.57 11.15 2.13
N ASP A 157 -0.68 11.61 2.22
CA ASP A 157 -1.73 11.40 1.21
C ASP A 157 -1.87 12.61 0.24
N GLY A 158 -0.91 13.56 0.31
CA GLY A 158 -0.92 14.81 -0.45
C GLY A 158 -1.81 15.91 0.14
N LYS A 159 -2.68 15.59 1.10
CA LYS A 159 -3.51 16.57 1.85
C LYS A 159 -3.00 16.78 3.26
N LYS A 160 -2.32 15.80 3.79
CA LYS A 160 -1.75 15.79 5.13
C LYS A 160 -0.45 14.99 5.10
N SER A 161 0.49 15.35 5.96
CA SER A 161 1.69 14.58 6.27
C SER A 161 1.69 14.21 7.74
N ALA A 162 2.17 13.01 8.08
CA ALA A 162 2.23 12.52 9.46
C ALA A 162 3.36 11.52 9.65
N ASN A 163 3.89 11.43 10.86
CA ASN A 163 4.71 10.31 11.29
C ASN A 163 3.80 9.18 11.77
N VAL A 164 3.81 8.08 11.04
CA VAL A 164 2.99 6.90 11.29
C VAL A 164 3.83 5.88 12.04
N ARG A 165 3.35 5.44 13.20
CA ARG A 165 3.98 4.34 13.93
C ARG A 165 3.64 3.02 13.25
N VAL A 166 4.65 2.17 13.08
CA VAL A 166 4.54 0.78 12.66
C VAL A 166 5.14 -0.08 13.76
N GLU A 167 4.43 -1.12 14.18
CA GLU A 167 4.83 -2.00 15.26
C GLU A 167 4.76 -3.47 14.84
N ALA A 168 5.85 -4.20 15.01
CA ALA A 168 5.87 -5.65 14.89
C ALA A 168 5.33 -6.25 16.17
N GLN A 169 4.15 -6.89 16.11
CA GLN A 169 3.45 -7.36 17.31
C GLN A 169 3.86 -8.77 17.73
N GLY A 170 3.84 -9.74 16.81
CA GLY A 170 4.13 -11.12 17.14
C GLY A 170 4.27 -12.01 15.93
N ARG A 171 4.83 -13.21 16.15
CA ARG A 171 4.85 -14.28 15.16
C ARG A 171 3.61 -15.11 15.30
N GLU A 172 2.98 -15.43 14.19
CA GLU A 172 1.83 -16.32 14.14
C GLU A 172 1.72 -17.01 12.79
N GLN A 173 1.11 -18.17 12.79
CA GLN A 173 0.83 -18.92 11.58
C GLN A 173 -0.47 -18.43 10.97
N VAL A 174 -0.44 -18.06 9.68
CA VAL A 174 -1.62 -17.66 8.91
C VAL A 174 -1.93 -18.72 7.88
N LYS A 175 -3.18 -19.22 7.91
CA LYS A 175 -3.69 -20.17 6.92
C LYS A 175 -4.69 -19.47 6.02
N ILE A 176 -4.38 -19.41 4.73
CA ILE A 176 -5.17 -18.83 3.64
C ILE A 176 -5.28 -19.80 2.47
N LYS A 177 -6.01 -19.44 1.41
CA LYS A 177 -6.15 -20.30 0.21
C LYS A 177 -4.81 -20.63 -0.46
N ALA A 178 -3.85 -19.70 -0.47
CA ALA A 178 -2.53 -19.89 -1.07
C ALA A 178 -1.62 -20.83 -0.26
N GLY A 179 -1.96 -21.14 0.99
CA GLY A 179 -1.17 -22.02 1.84
C GLY A 179 -1.18 -21.63 3.32
N THR A 180 -0.20 -22.17 4.04
CA THR A 180 0.04 -21.87 5.45
C THR A 180 1.42 -21.23 5.57
N PHE A 181 1.49 -20.07 6.21
CA PHE A 181 2.69 -19.23 6.27
C PHE A 181 3.04 -18.88 7.71
N GLU A 182 4.30 -19.02 8.07
CA GLU A 182 4.84 -18.39 9.27
C GLU A 182 4.99 -16.89 9.00
N THR A 183 4.46 -16.05 9.87
CA THR A 183 4.35 -14.61 9.63
C THR A 183 4.72 -13.80 10.85
N ILE A 184 5.10 -12.54 10.61
CA ILE A 184 5.10 -11.49 11.63
C ILE A 184 3.92 -10.57 11.34
N ARG A 185 3.07 -10.33 12.36
CA ARG A 185 1.99 -9.37 12.29
C ARG A 185 2.49 -7.97 12.63
N TYR A 186 2.18 -7.02 11.75
CA TYR A 186 2.44 -5.60 11.94
C TYR A 186 1.14 -4.83 12.16
N GLU A 187 1.14 -3.88 13.10
CA GLU A 187 0.10 -2.87 13.21
C GLU A 187 0.63 -1.55 12.66
N VAL A 188 -0.17 -0.91 11.77
CA VAL A 188 0.18 0.33 11.08
C VAL A 188 -0.81 1.41 11.48
N PHE A 189 -0.36 2.39 12.26
CA PHE A 189 -1.21 3.39 12.91
C PHE A 189 -1.50 4.59 11.98
N VAL A 190 -2.03 4.33 10.78
CA VAL A 190 -2.37 5.35 9.77
C VAL A 190 -3.72 6.02 10.00
N PHE A 191 -4.62 5.36 10.73
CA PHE A 191 -6.00 5.80 10.98
C PHE A 191 -6.12 6.62 12.28
N ASN A 192 -7.37 6.83 12.71
CA ASN A 192 -7.71 7.51 13.98
C ASN A 192 -7.20 8.96 14.03
N GLY A 193 -7.17 9.65 12.87
CA GLY A 193 -6.72 11.05 12.76
C GLY A 193 -5.21 11.22 12.56
N VAL A 194 -4.40 10.14 12.52
CA VAL A 194 -2.96 10.24 12.23
C VAL A 194 -2.76 10.69 10.79
N LEU A 195 -3.02 9.86 9.80
CA LEU A 195 -3.05 10.25 8.38
C LEU A 195 -4.50 10.30 7.88
N PHE A 196 -5.28 9.26 8.13
CA PHE A 196 -6.69 9.17 7.77
C PHE A 196 -7.58 9.39 9.01
N SER A 197 -8.63 10.21 8.85
CA SER A 197 -9.55 10.56 9.95
C SER A 197 -10.47 9.41 10.36
N ARG A 198 -10.63 8.39 9.51
CA ARG A 198 -11.51 7.25 9.77
C ARG A 198 -11.02 6.45 10.98
N LYS A 199 -11.96 6.01 11.82
CA LYS A 199 -11.64 5.10 12.94
C LYS A 199 -11.46 3.70 12.42
N ALA A 200 -10.23 3.20 12.47
CA ALA A 200 -9.86 1.85 12.05
C ALA A 200 -8.51 1.43 12.65
N ASP A 201 -8.26 0.12 12.64
CA ASP A 201 -6.95 -0.47 12.88
C ASP A 201 -6.52 -1.19 11.59
N LEU A 202 -5.25 -1.07 11.24
CA LEU A 202 -4.66 -1.72 10.06
C LEU A 202 -3.60 -2.71 10.48
N PHE A 203 -3.76 -3.95 10.06
CA PHE A 203 -2.81 -5.03 10.29
C PHE A 203 -2.30 -5.59 8.98
N VAL A 204 -1.01 -5.92 8.94
CA VAL A 204 -0.33 -6.55 7.80
C VAL A 204 0.43 -7.76 8.31
N TRP A 205 0.24 -8.92 7.68
CA TRP A 205 0.99 -10.13 7.94
C TRP A 205 1.99 -10.33 6.81
N LEU A 206 3.27 -10.23 7.14
CA LEU A 206 4.38 -10.53 6.22
C LEU A 206 4.96 -11.89 6.58
N THR A 207 5.30 -12.70 5.57
CA THR A 207 6.02 -13.95 5.80
C THR A 207 7.33 -13.69 6.56
N ASP A 208 7.66 -14.58 7.50
CA ASP A 208 8.90 -14.50 8.31
C ASP A 208 10.06 -15.16 7.57
N ASP A 209 10.28 -14.72 6.34
CA ASP A 209 11.35 -15.20 5.44
C ASP A 209 11.97 -14.01 4.67
N ALA A 210 12.85 -14.31 3.71
CA ALA A 210 13.53 -13.29 2.92
C ALA A 210 12.60 -12.55 1.95
N HIS A 211 11.49 -13.15 1.52
CA HIS A 211 10.55 -12.56 0.56
C HIS A 211 9.60 -11.57 1.21
N ARG A 212 9.27 -11.79 2.51
CA ARG A 212 8.39 -10.92 3.29
C ARG A 212 7.10 -10.59 2.54
N LEU A 213 6.45 -11.64 2.02
CA LEU A 213 5.21 -11.50 1.25
C LEU A 213 4.07 -11.02 2.14
N PRO A 214 3.30 -10.02 1.72
CA PRO A 214 2.10 -9.59 2.44
C PRO A 214 0.95 -10.59 2.18
N VAL A 215 0.90 -11.66 2.97
CA VAL A 215 -0.05 -12.76 2.78
C VAL A 215 -1.46 -12.40 3.24
N GLN A 216 -1.57 -11.48 4.21
CA GLN A 216 -2.86 -10.97 4.65
C GLN A 216 -2.74 -9.48 5.04
N ILE A 217 -3.74 -8.69 4.66
CA ILE A 217 -3.90 -7.30 5.10
C ILE A 217 -5.33 -7.15 5.62
N ARG A 218 -5.50 -6.62 6.82
CA ARG A 218 -6.81 -6.49 7.47
C ARG A 218 -7.02 -5.09 8.00
N ALA A 219 -8.10 -4.45 7.54
CA ALA A 219 -8.59 -3.20 8.09
C ALA A 219 -9.84 -3.48 8.95
N ARG A 220 -9.74 -3.25 10.26
CA ARG A 220 -10.85 -3.33 11.20
C ARG A 220 -11.44 -1.94 11.40
N MET A 221 -12.52 -1.64 10.71
CA MET A 221 -13.19 -0.35 10.74
C MET A 221 -14.35 -0.34 11.75
N SER A 222 -14.69 0.85 12.24
CA SER A 222 -15.87 1.05 13.06
C SER A 222 -17.17 0.74 12.29
N PHE A 223 -18.25 0.42 13.05
CA PHE A 223 -19.58 0.26 12.47
C PHE A 223 -19.98 1.46 11.60
N PRO A 224 -20.67 1.28 10.44
CA PRO A 224 -21.25 0.03 9.94
C PRO A 224 -20.34 -0.82 9.04
N ILE A 225 -19.12 -0.40 8.72
CA ILE A 225 -18.26 -1.08 7.73
C ILE A 225 -17.77 -2.44 8.28
N GLY A 226 -17.15 -2.45 9.47
CA GLY A 226 -16.60 -3.66 10.07
C GLY A 226 -15.27 -4.05 9.46
N MET A 227 -15.04 -5.34 9.25
CA MET A 227 -13.76 -5.89 8.83
C MET A 227 -13.67 -6.07 7.31
N ILE A 228 -12.56 -5.62 6.73
CA ILE A 228 -12.17 -5.89 5.35
C ILE A 228 -10.82 -6.62 5.42
N THR A 229 -10.73 -7.76 4.74
CA THR A 229 -9.51 -8.58 4.69
C THR A 229 -9.10 -8.81 3.24
N PHE A 230 -7.83 -8.62 2.94
CA PHE A 230 -7.19 -9.03 1.71
C PHE A 230 -6.39 -10.30 2.04
N GLU A 231 -6.61 -11.38 1.29
CA GLU A 231 -5.89 -12.65 1.44
C GLU A 231 -5.19 -13.00 0.14
N LEU A 232 -3.88 -13.24 0.22
CA LEU A 232 -3.08 -13.63 -0.94
C LEU A 232 -3.62 -14.94 -1.55
N THR A 233 -3.85 -14.93 -2.85
CA THR A 233 -4.29 -16.11 -3.61
C THR A 233 -3.20 -16.60 -4.56
N LYS A 234 -2.36 -15.70 -5.06
CA LYS A 234 -1.29 -16.02 -6.01
C LYS A 234 -0.15 -15.02 -5.90
N ASP A 235 1.06 -15.53 -6.00
CA ASP A 235 2.32 -14.79 -6.11
C ASP A 235 3.03 -15.19 -7.41
N GLU A 236 3.34 -14.23 -8.26
CA GLU A 236 3.94 -14.43 -9.57
C GLU A 236 5.15 -13.50 -9.74
N HIS A 237 6.22 -14.05 -10.27
CA HIS A 237 7.47 -13.35 -10.59
C HIS A 237 7.72 -13.46 -12.09
N PRO A 238 7.13 -12.54 -12.92
CA PRO A 238 7.27 -12.57 -14.37
C PRO A 238 8.65 -12.14 -14.88
#